data_66d685cb1df3c76f5a6380b58dc6a108
#
_entry.id   66d685cb1df3c76f5a6380b58dc6a108
#
_cell.length_a   1.000
_cell.length_b   1.000
_cell.length_c   1.000
_cell.angle_alpha   90.00
_cell.angle_beta   90.00
_cell.angle_gamma   90.00
#
_symmetry.space_group_name_H-M   'P 1'
#
loop_
_entity.id
_entity.type
_entity.pdbx_description
1 polymer ?
#
loop_
_entity_poly.entity_id
_entity_poly.type
_entity_poly.pdbx_seq_one_letter_code
_entity_poly.pdbx_strand_id
1 'polypeptide(L)'
;MSDFDLIVIGAGPAGMSATATAAHGGLNVLLLDEQPRPGGQIYRNVGENRSSRGWLGKDYAAGARFVDTLTHPRVTTQCGATVWRLDSGPRVVWSRDGVSHISTAKHVLLAGGAQERPVPFPGWTLPGVMTAGAAQILMKS
;
A
#
# COMPACT_ATOMS: atom_id res chain seq x y z
N MET A 1 -26.48 1.57 -5.56
CA MET A 1 -25.85 2.18 -4.37
C MET A 1 -24.39 1.80 -4.42
N SER A 2 -23.44 2.70 -4.16
CA SER A 2 -22.01 2.35 -4.10
C SER A 2 -21.71 1.61 -2.80
N ASP A 3 -20.82 0.59 -2.86
CA ASP A 3 -20.48 -0.25 -1.71
C ASP A 3 -19.66 0.52 -0.66
N PHE A 4 -18.88 1.51 -1.12
CA PHE A 4 -17.99 2.34 -0.29
C PHE A 4 -18.14 3.83 -0.61
N ASP A 5 -17.71 4.69 0.30
CA ASP A 5 -17.58 6.12 0.05
C ASP A 5 -16.28 6.41 -0.72
N LEU A 6 -15.21 5.68 -0.38
CA LEU A 6 -13.88 5.82 -0.97
C LEU A 6 -13.22 4.47 -1.19
N ILE A 7 -12.63 4.27 -2.36
CA ILE A 7 -11.66 3.20 -2.59
C ILE A 7 -10.28 3.84 -2.70
N VAL A 8 -9.32 3.35 -1.91
CA VAL A 8 -7.91 3.75 -1.96
C VAL A 8 -7.10 2.60 -2.57
N ILE A 9 -6.32 2.90 -3.62
CA ILE A 9 -5.47 1.92 -4.30
C ILE A 9 -4.01 2.20 -3.93
N GLY A 10 -3.41 1.30 -3.17
CA GLY A 10 -2.07 1.38 -2.61
C GLY A 10 -2.07 1.66 -1.11
N ALA A 11 -1.51 0.74 -0.31
CA ALA A 11 -1.35 0.85 1.15
C ALA A 11 0.05 1.30 1.56
N GLY A 12 0.70 2.13 0.75
CA GLY A 12 1.88 2.88 1.14
C GLY A 12 1.54 4.02 2.12
N PRO A 13 2.53 4.84 2.53
CA PRO A 13 2.32 5.93 3.49
C PRO A 13 1.16 6.85 3.12
N ALA A 14 1.08 7.24 1.85
CA ALA A 14 0.03 8.12 1.34
C ALA A 14 -1.36 7.48 1.45
N GLY A 15 -1.50 6.23 0.98
CA GLY A 15 -2.78 5.53 1.01
C GLY A 15 -3.25 5.23 2.43
N MET A 16 -2.37 4.79 3.31
CA MET A 16 -2.71 4.56 4.73
C MET A 16 -3.15 5.86 5.43
N SER A 17 -2.43 6.97 5.20
CA SER A 17 -2.79 8.27 5.77
C SER A 17 -4.14 8.76 5.26
N ALA A 18 -4.41 8.64 3.95
CA ALA A 18 -5.68 9.00 3.36
C ALA A 18 -6.83 8.15 3.90
N THR A 19 -6.62 6.83 4.00
CA THR A 19 -7.58 5.88 4.57
C THR A 19 -7.93 6.24 6.01
N ALA A 20 -6.91 6.48 6.84
CA ALA A 20 -7.11 6.89 8.23
C ALA A 20 -7.92 8.18 8.34
N THR A 21 -7.55 9.20 7.56
CA THR A 21 -8.23 10.50 7.55
C THR A 21 -9.70 10.36 7.13
N ALA A 22 -9.96 9.63 6.06
CA ALA A 22 -11.31 9.41 5.55
C ALA A 22 -12.19 8.64 6.55
N ALA A 23 -11.65 7.59 7.16
CA ALA A 23 -12.37 6.79 8.15
C ALA A 23 -12.71 7.59 9.41
N HIS A 24 -11.78 8.41 9.91
CA HIS A 24 -12.05 9.33 11.02
C HIS A 24 -13.08 10.41 10.64
N GLY A 25 -13.13 10.80 9.36
CA GLY A 25 -14.18 11.67 8.81
C GLY A 25 -15.53 10.97 8.61
N GLY A 26 -15.68 9.70 9.01
CA GLY A 26 -16.94 8.96 8.96
C GLY A 26 -17.19 8.22 7.64
N LEU A 27 -16.25 8.19 6.72
CA LEU A 27 -16.39 7.50 5.43
C LEU A 27 -16.10 6.00 5.56
N ASN A 28 -16.84 5.18 4.81
CA ASN A 28 -16.54 3.76 4.63
C ASN A 28 -15.51 3.62 3.52
N VAL A 29 -14.35 3.04 3.85
CA VAL A 29 -13.18 2.99 2.97
C VAL A 29 -12.80 1.54 2.66
N LEU A 30 -12.60 1.25 1.37
CA LEU A 30 -11.91 0.05 0.91
C LEU A 30 -10.47 0.42 0.55
N LEU A 31 -9.50 -0.20 1.19
CA LEU A 31 -8.08 -0.09 0.88
C LEU A 31 -7.60 -1.35 0.17
N LEU A 32 -7.09 -1.19 -1.05
CA LEU A 32 -6.56 -2.28 -1.88
C LEU A 32 -5.04 -2.13 -2.02
N ASP A 33 -4.30 -3.22 -1.82
CA ASP A 33 -2.84 -3.24 -2.06
C ASP A 33 -2.41 -4.61 -2.62
N GLU A 34 -1.53 -4.60 -3.61
CA GLU A 34 -1.01 -5.83 -4.21
C GLU A 34 -0.03 -6.59 -3.30
N GLN A 35 0.60 -5.87 -2.36
CA GLN A 35 1.51 -6.50 -1.42
C GLN A 35 0.73 -7.28 -0.34
N PRO A 36 1.33 -8.32 0.24
CA PRO A 36 0.67 -9.12 1.29
C PRO A 36 0.45 -8.34 2.59
N ARG A 37 1.11 -7.18 2.76
CA ARG A 37 1.06 -6.35 3.96
C ARG A 37 1.09 -4.87 3.63
N PRO A 38 0.40 -4.01 4.42
CA PRO A 38 0.46 -2.57 4.26
C PRO A 38 1.84 -2.02 4.64
N GLY A 39 2.15 -0.82 4.14
CA GLY A 39 3.41 -0.11 4.41
C GLY A 39 4.13 0.37 3.15
N GLY A 40 3.85 -0.24 2.00
CA GLY A 40 4.51 0.07 0.74
C GLY A 40 6.04 -0.14 0.82
N GLN A 41 6.81 0.68 0.12
CA GLN A 41 8.28 0.59 0.15
C GLN A 41 8.88 1.23 1.41
N ILE A 42 8.29 2.32 1.91
CA ILE A 42 8.85 3.11 3.03
C ILE A 42 8.65 2.39 4.37
N TYR A 43 7.45 1.89 4.63
CA TYR A 43 7.10 1.23 5.88
C TYR A 43 6.93 -0.30 5.73
N ARG A 44 7.68 -0.88 4.76
CA ARG A 44 7.62 -2.31 4.49
C ARG A 44 7.84 -3.14 5.76
N ASN A 45 6.89 -4.05 6.06
CA ASN A 45 6.91 -4.91 7.24
C ASN A 45 7.01 -4.17 8.58
N VAL A 46 6.64 -2.89 8.66
CA VAL A 46 6.79 -2.09 9.88
C VAL A 46 6.02 -2.69 11.07
N GLY A 47 4.87 -3.31 10.82
CA GLY A 47 4.08 -3.98 11.87
C GLY A 47 4.83 -5.13 12.53
N GLU A 48 5.52 -5.96 11.75
CA GLU A 48 6.29 -7.11 12.24
C GLU A 48 7.66 -6.72 12.80
N ASN A 49 8.28 -5.71 12.22
CA ASN A 49 9.61 -5.25 12.59
C ASN A 49 9.63 -4.37 13.84
N ARG A 50 8.49 -4.13 14.50
CA ARG A 50 8.39 -3.24 15.69
C ARG A 50 9.39 -3.57 16.79
N SER A 51 9.61 -4.86 17.05
CA SER A 51 10.47 -5.34 18.15
C SER A 51 11.83 -5.82 17.69
N SER A 52 11.99 -6.17 16.42
CA SER A 52 13.18 -6.89 15.93
C SER A 52 14.18 -6.00 15.18
N ARG A 53 13.76 -4.84 14.67
CA ARG A 53 14.59 -4.02 13.78
C ARG A 53 14.70 -2.55 14.23
N GLY A 54 14.96 -2.31 15.51
CA GLY A 54 15.14 -0.96 16.07
C GLY A 54 16.23 -0.13 15.38
N TRP A 55 17.19 -0.77 14.74
CA TRP A 55 18.27 -0.12 13.98
C TRP A 55 17.77 0.60 12.71
N LEU A 56 16.56 0.31 12.21
CA LEU A 56 15.93 1.06 11.10
C LEU A 56 15.53 2.48 11.50
N GLY A 57 15.60 2.81 12.78
CA GLY A 57 15.40 4.15 13.30
C GLY A 57 13.94 4.50 13.60
N LYS A 58 13.79 5.60 14.33
CA LYS A 58 12.49 6.08 14.85
C LYS A 58 11.50 6.48 13.75
N ASP A 59 12.00 6.99 12.62
CA ASP A 59 11.14 7.44 11.52
C ASP A 59 10.47 6.26 10.81
N TYR A 60 11.20 5.14 10.67
CA TYR A 60 10.63 3.89 10.19
C TYR A 60 9.59 3.35 11.20
N ALA A 61 9.96 3.28 12.48
CA ALA A 61 9.08 2.78 13.54
C ALA A 61 7.77 3.60 13.65
N ALA A 62 7.81 4.91 13.40
CA ALA A 62 6.64 5.79 13.39
C ALA A 62 5.58 5.37 12.36
N GLY A 63 5.97 4.63 11.31
CA GLY A 63 5.05 4.07 10.33
C GLY A 63 4.05 3.07 10.90
N ALA A 64 4.36 2.44 12.02
CA ALA A 64 3.49 1.47 12.67
C ALA A 64 2.12 2.05 13.05
N ARG A 65 2.07 3.32 13.45
CA ARG A 65 0.80 4.02 13.76
C ARG A 65 -0.19 4.03 12.61
N PHE A 66 0.30 4.10 11.36
CA PHE A 66 -0.58 4.07 10.18
C PHE A 66 -1.18 2.69 9.98
N VAL A 67 -0.41 1.63 10.25
CA VAL A 67 -0.93 0.25 10.19
C VAL A 67 -2.01 0.05 11.25
N ASP A 68 -1.81 0.60 12.45
CA ASP A 68 -2.79 0.50 13.55
C ASP A 68 -4.13 1.17 13.20
N THR A 69 -4.09 2.28 12.44
CA THR A 69 -5.33 2.97 12.03
C THR A 69 -6.17 2.15 11.04
N LEU A 70 -5.60 1.16 10.38
CA LEU A 70 -6.34 0.29 9.46
C LEU A 70 -7.29 -0.68 10.16
N THR A 71 -7.21 -0.81 11.50
CA THR A 71 -8.16 -1.57 12.31
C THR A 71 -9.47 -0.83 12.58
N HIS A 72 -9.60 0.42 12.11
CA HIS A 72 -10.80 1.21 12.28
C HIS A 72 -12.03 0.51 11.66
N PRO A 73 -13.22 0.47 12.34
CA PRO A 73 -14.38 -0.30 11.88
C PRO A 73 -14.95 0.13 10.52
N ARG A 74 -14.62 1.33 10.03
CA ARG A 74 -15.01 1.82 8.71
C ARG A 74 -13.99 1.52 7.62
N VAL A 75 -12.93 0.77 7.92
CA VAL A 75 -11.88 0.42 6.96
C VAL A 75 -11.96 -1.07 6.65
N THR A 76 -12.10 -1.38 5.37
CA THR A 76 -11.92 -2.73 4.84
C THR A 76 -10.59 -2.77 4.10
N THR A 77 -9.62 -3.50 4.63
CA THR A 77 -8.29 -3.66 3.99
C THR A 77 -8.22 -4.99 3.27
N GLN A 78 -7.80 -4.96 1.99
CA GLN A 78 -7.55 -6.13 1.16
C GLN A 78 -6.12 -6.06 0.65
N CYS A 79 -5.22 -6.78 1.31
CA CYS A 79 -3.84 -7.00 0.86
C CYS A 79 -3.77 -8.23 -0.06
N GLY A 80 -2.76 -8.30 -0.93
CA GLY A 80 -2.67 -9.31 -1.99
C GLY A 80 -3.69 -9.08 -3.11
N ALA A 81 -4.26 -7.88 -3.20
CA ALA A 81 -5.29 -7.49 -4.14
C ALA A 81 -4.68 -6.73 -5.33
N THR A 82 -4.69 -7.31 -6.50
CA THR A 82 -4.22 -6.67 -7.73
C THR A 82 -5.39 -5.96 -8.43
N VAL A 83 -5.30 -4.64 -8.52
CA VAL A 83 -6.23 -3.82 -9.31
C VAL A 83 -5.76 -3.79 -10.75
N TRP A 84 -6.62 -4.14 -11.67
CA TRP A 84 -6.26 -4.21 -13.10
C TRP A 84 -7.19 -3.40 -14.00
N ARG A 85 -8.31 -2.86 -13.46
CA ARG A 85 -9.19 -2.00 -14.24
C ARG A 85 -9.93 -1.00 -13.37
N LEU A 86 -10.03 0.23 -13.85
CA LEU A 86 -10.82 1.29 -13.29
C LEU A 86 -11.77 1.83 -14.38
N ASP A 87 -13.05 1.73 -14.13
CA ASP A 87 -14.08 2.22 -15.04
C ASP A 87 -14.62 3.60 -14.62
N SER A 88 -15.23 4.31 -15.56
CA SER A 88 -16.03 5.48 -15.27
C SER A 88 -17.22 5.12 -14.37
N GLY A 89 -17.58 6.02 -13.43
CA GLY A 89 -18.60 5.74 -12.40
C GLY A 89 -18.05 4.92 -11.23
N PRO A 90 -17.07 5.41 -10.51
CA PRO A 90 -15.91 4.77 -9.87
C PRO A 90 -16.12 3.29 -9.53
N ARG A 91 -15.86 2.43 -10.50
CA ARG A 91 -15.92 0.98 -10.39
C ARG A 91 -14.52 0.41 -10.56
N VAL A 92 -14.03 -0.31 -9.55
CA VAL A 92 -12.70 -0.91 -9.51
C VAL A 92 -12.83 -2.41 -9.68
N VAL A 93 -12.12 -2.98 -10.64
CA VAL A 93 -12.00 -4.43 -10.83
C VAL A 93 -10.64 -4.88 -10.33
N TRP A 94 -10.64 -5.84 -9.44
CA TRP A 94 -9.45 -6.34 -8.77
C TRP A 94 -9.54 -7.86 -8.56
N SER A 95 -8.42 -8.50 -8.32
CA SER A 95 -8.36 -9.94 -8.05
C SER A 95 -7.52 -10.22 -6.81
N ARG A 96 -7.90 -11.26 -6.09
CA ARG A 96 -7.17 -11.80 -4.96
C ARG A 96 -7.33 -13.31 -4.94
N ASP A 97 -6.27 -14.05 -4.69
CA ASP A 97 -6.27 -15.51 -4.58
C ASP A 97 -6.94 -16.21 -5.78
N GLY A 98 -6.74 -15.65 -6.99
CA GLY A 98 -7.32 -16.16 -8.24
C GLY A 98 -8.80 -15.82 -8.46
N VAL A 99 -9.44 -15.10 -7.52
CA VAL A 99 -10.84 -14.68 -7.63
C VAL A 99 -10.92 -13.21 -8.02
N SER A 100 -11.79 -12.91 -9.01
CA SER A 100 -12.06 -11.53 -9.44
C SER A 100 -13.21 -10.93 -8.66
N HIS A 101 -13.05 -9.66 -8.31
CA HIS A 101 -14.01 -8.85 -7.57
C HIS A 101 -14.29 -7.54 -8.30
N ILE A 102 -15.48 -7.01 -8.07
CA ILE A 102 -15.87 -5.66 -8.50
C ILE A 102 -16.34 -4.91 -7.27
N SER A 103 -15.79 -3.73 -7.04
CA SER A 103 -16.19 -2.83 -5.96
C SER A 103 -16.52 -1.46 -6.53
N THR A 104 -17.53 -0.81 -5.97
CA THR A 104 -17.97 0.52 -6.37
C THR A 104 -17.83 1.52 -5.24
N ALA A 105 -17.50 2.76 -5.56
CA ALA A 105 -17.38 3.83 -4.57
C ALA A 105 -17.92 5.15 -5.13
N LYS A 106 -18.04 6.17 -4.29
CA LYS A 106 -18.29 7.55 -4.73
C LYS A 106 -17.02 8.17 -5.32
N HIS A 107 -15.85 7.81 -4.75
CA HIS A 107 -14.54 8.31 -5.16
C HIS A 107 -13.50 7.20 -5.17
N VAL A 108 -12.48 7.36 -6.02
CA VAL A 108 -11.29 6.50 -6.02
C VAL A 108 -10.05 7.39 -5.87
N LEU A 109 -9.17 7.02 -4.96
CA LEU A 109 -7.87 7.66 -4.74
C LEU A 109 -6.76 6.71 -5.16
N LEU A 110 -5.93 7.15 -6.09
CA LEU A 110 -4.76 6.41 -6.53
C LEU A 110 -3.54 6.81 -5.69
N ALA A 111 -3.02 5.88 -4.91
CA ALA A 111 -1.85 6.04 -4.05
C ALA A 111 -0.78 4.97 -4.36
N GLY A 112 -0.63 4.63 -5.64
CA GLY A 112 0.22 3.54 -6.13
C GLY A 112 1.73 3.73 -5.93
N GLY A 113 2.15 4.89 -5.40
CA GLY A 113 3.56 5.16 -5.12
C GLY A 113 4.40 5.43 -6.37
N ALA A 114 5.69 5.09 -6.28
CA ALA A 114 6.65 5.25 -7.35
C ALA A 114 7.45 3.96 -7.56
N GLN A 115 7.82 3.71 -8.79
CA GLN A 115 8.68 2.61 -9.18
C GLN A 115 10.00 3.17 -9.74
N GLU A 116 11.11 2.59 -9.32
CA GLU A 116 12.40 2.97 -9.86
C GLU A 116 12.53 2.54 -11.34
N ARG A 117 13.08 3.44 -12.12
CA ARG A 117 13.46 3.15 -13.51
C ARG A 117 14.98 2.97 -13.57
N PRO A 118 15.48 1.73 -13.69
CA PRO A 118 16.91 1.52 -13.86
C PRO A 118 17.41 2.19 -15.15
N VAL A 119 18.50 2.95 -15.02
CA VAL A 119 19.18 3.55 -16.16
C VAL A 119 20.46 2.74 -16.39
N PRO A 120 20.67 2.16 -17.60
CA PRO A 120 21.87 1.39 -17.91
C PRO A 120 23.15 2.23 -17.80
N PHE A 121 24.16 1.69 -17.13
CA PHE A 121 25.53 2.21 -17.06
C PHE A 121 26.52 1.02 -17.13
N PRO A 122 27.79 1.22 -17.49
CA PRO A 122 28.74 0.11 -17.53
C PRO A 122 28.79 -0.63 -16.18
N GLY A 123 28.52 -1.94 -16.19
CA GLY A 123 28.51 -2.79 -15.00
C GLY A 123 27.16 -2.89 -14.26
N TRP A 124 26.07 -2.27 -14.71
CA TRP A 124 24.77 -2.29 -14.03
C TRP A 124 24.14 -3.70 -13.88
N THR A 125 24.62 -4.68 -14.68
CA THR A 125 24.17 -6.09 -14.61
C THR A 125 25.08 -6.99 -13.75
N LEU A 126 26.13 -6.43 -13.13
CA LEU A 126 27.01 -7.21 -12.27
C LEU A 126 26.30 -7.66 -10.98
N PRO A 127 26.63 -8.84 -10.44
CA PRO A 127 26.09 -9.29 -9.16
C PRO A 127 26.38 -8.25 -8.05
N GLY A 128 25.34 -7.95 -7.26
CA GLY A 128 25.42 -6.95 -6.17
C GLY A 128 25.13 -5.53 -6.59
N VAL A 129 25.03 -5.23 -7.89
CA VAL A 129 24.57 -3.91 -8.36
C VAL A 129 23.05 -3.89 -8.32
N MET A 130 22.49 -2.95 -7.57
CA MET A 130 21.03 -2.80 -7.40
C MET A 130 20.67 -1.34 -7.20
N THR A 131 19.39 -1.02 -7.41
CA THR A 131 18.87 0.32 -7.15
C THR A 131 18.78 0.58 -5.64
N ALA A 132 18.77 1.86 -5.25
CA ALA A 132 18.67 2.26 -3.85
C ALA A 132 17.36 1.74 -3.21
N GLY A 133 16.25 1.76 -3.95
CA GLY A 133 14.97 1.24 -3.47
C GLY A 133 14.99 -0.27 -3.27
N ALA A 134 15.64 -1.02 -4.16
CA ALA A 134 15.80 -2.46 -3.99
C ALA A 134 16.63 -2.78 -2.74
N ALA A 135 17.74 -2.08 -2.51
CA ALA A 135 18.55 -2.22 -1.30
C ALA A 135 17.74 -1.89 -0.04
N GLN A 136 16.96 -0.79 -0.06
CA GLN A 136 16.09 -0.41 1.06
C GLN A 136 15.04 -1.49 1.37
N ILE A 137 14.44 -2.08 0.34
CA ILE A 137 13.45 -3.15 0.52
C ILE A 137 14.10 -4.37 1.17
N LEU A 138 15.28 -4.81 0.70
CA LEU A 138 16.00 -5.94 1.28
C LEU A 138 16.34 -5.74 2.76
N MET A 139 16.67 -4.52 3.17
CA MET A 139 16.94 -4.21 4.58
C MET A 139 15.71 -4.34 5.48
N LYS A 140 14.50 -4.19 4.92
CA LYS A 140 13.23 -4.21 5.66
C LYS A 140 12.48 -5.54 5.55
N SER A 141 12.96 -6.45 4.71
CA SER A 141 12.34 -7.76 4.45
C SER A 141 12.73 -8.84 5.45
#